data_7ac7ce5d86915364ce7dd8d049bed768
#
_entry.id   7ac7ce5d86915364ce7dd8d049bed768
#
_cell.length_a   1.000
_cell.length_b   1.000
_cell.length_c   1.000
_cell.angle_alpha   90.00
_cell.angle_beta   90.00
_cell.angle_gamma   90.00
#
_symmetry.space_group_name_H-M   'P 1'
#
loop_
_entity.id
_entity.type
_entity.pdbx_description
1 polymer ?
#
loop_
_entity_poly.entity_id
_entity_poly.type
_entity_poly.pdbx_seq_one_letter_code
_entity_poly.pdbx_strand_id
1 'polypeptide(L)'
;MTKSVWDSVVGQPKAVEQLHQLAVNHVHAYLFVGPEGCGKDEAARAFAAQLITGSGDATSREADLIMRGSFSDVIEVLREGAAVDKDEAEAIIRLATTTPTESKVKVVIVHEVHLMRDSAAARLLKTIEEPSEKVIFILLADQLVPSLATINSRCVVVQFVANNVYRERHLANDPHFAHRQEAFAQIPYKLDGSGATVALVVDEIFELIEQATAPLIAEQKGELEDLEARVSLTGERGSGRKALQDRHKRQLRKFNTDELRSGLSTIAGTYHALIVSETQYSEEAKYHDAIHRIHKAMGSLGLNVNEELLLQSLFLHCPSLMMLNRASAVN
;
A
#
# COMPACT_ATOMS: atom_id res chain seq x y z
N MET A 1 17.50 13.72 -19.76
CA MET A 1 17.17 13.99 -18.34
C MET A 1 17.54 12.76 -17.56
N THR A 2 18.38 12.86 -16.56
CA THR A 2 18.71 11.75 -15.64
C THR A 2 17.45 11.38 -14.88
N LYS A 3 17.08 10.09 -14.91
CA LYS A 3 15.90 9.58 -14.21
C LYS A 3 16.18 9.61 -12.70
N SER A 4 15.32 10.29 -11.92
CA SER A 4 15.48 10.41 -10.48
C SER A 4 14.66 9.33 -9.76
N VAL A 5 15.16 8.81 -8.63
CA VAL A 5 14.39 7.93 -7.74
C VAL A 5 13.12 8.61 -7.24
N TRP A 6 13.13 9.94 -7.17
CA TRP A 6 12.00 10.76 -6.73
C TRP A 6 10.89 10.89 -7.78
N ASP A 7 11.15 10.55 -9.06
CA ASP A 7 10.12 10.50 -10.11
C ASP A 7 9.04 9.46 -9.76
N SER A 8 9.37 8.54 -8.87
CA SER A 8 8.42 7.56 -8.35
C SER A 8 7.47 8.17 -7.29
N VAL A 9 7.78 9.29 -6.68
CA VAL A 9 7.00 9.91 -5.59
C VAL A 9 6.16 11.04 -6.17
N VAL A 10 4.95 10.74 -6.59
CA VAL A 10 4.08 11.71 -7.28
C VAL A 10 3.10 12.35 -6.30
N GLY A 11 2.79 13.64 -6.50
CA GLY A 11 1.78 14.38 -5.73
C GLY A 11 2.20 14.76 -4.31
N GLN A 12 3.49 14.61 -3.94
CA GLN A 12 4.02 14.90 -2.61
C GLN A 12 5.17 15.93 -2.61
N PRO A 13 5.05 17.08 -3.27
CA PRO A 13 6.19 17.99 -3.46
C PRO A 13 6.79 18.49 -2.15
N LYS A 14 5.96 18.77 -1.12
CA LYS A 14 6.42 19.22 0.19
C LYS A 14 7.18 18.13 0.95
N ALA A 15 6.68 16.89 0.93
CA ALA A 15 7.35 15.77 1.57
C ALA A 15 8.70 15.48 0.87
N VAL A 16 8.74 15.50 -0.46
CA VAL A 16 9.97 15.30 -1.25
C VAL A 16 10.99 16.39 -0.94
N GLU A 17 10.59 17.66 -0.90
CA GLU A 17 11.48 18.77 -0.55
C GLU A 17 12.05 18.61 0.87
N GLN A 18 11.21 18.27 1.85
CA GLN A 18 11.64 18.00 3.21
C GLN A 18 12.64 16.84 3.26
N LEU A 19 12.38 15.75 2.54
CA LEU A 19 13.25 14.58 2.50
C LEU A 19 14.60 14.88 1.84
N HIS A 20 14.65 15.72 0.80
CA HIS A 20 15.90 16.19 0.22
C HIS A 20 16.76 16.94 1.25
N GLN A 21 16.16 17.83 2.04
CA GLN A 21 16.86 18.56 3.10
C GLN A 21 17.37 17.60 4.20
N LEU A 22 16.55 16.63 4.60
CA LEU A 22 16.88 15.64 5.60
C LEU A 22 17.97 14.63 5.14
N ALA A 23 18.10 14.38 3.84
CA ALA A 23 19.15 13.53 3.31
C ALA A 23 20.57 14.11 3.49
N VAL A 24 20.70 15.43 3.55
CA VAL A 24 22.00 16.13 3.74
C VAL A 24 22.49 15.97 5.18
N ASN A 25 21.58 16.12 6.17
CA ASN A 25 21.87 15.98 7.59
C ASN A 25 20.88 14.96 8.19
N HIS A 26 21.10 13.70 7.88
CA HIS A 26 20.16 12.65 8.28
C HIS A 26 20.25 12.35 9.77
N VAL A 27 19.10 12.02 10.36
CA VAL A 27 18.96 11.47 11.70
C VAL A 27 18.67 9.96 11.60
N HIS A 28 18.64 9.29 12.74
CA HIS A 28 18.49 7.84 12.81
C HIS A 28 17.05 7.33 12.74
N ALA A 29 16.03 8.20 12.88
CA ALA A 29 14.64 7.76 12.87
C ALA A 29 13.68 8.79 12.23
N TYR A 30 12.85 8.29 11.34
CA TYR A 30 11.82 9.03 10.61
C TYR A 30 10.47 8.34 10.77
N LEU A 31 9.40 9.13 10.83
CA LEU A 31 8.04 8.65 10.84
C LEU A 31 7.27 9.30 9.67
N PHE A 32 6.98 8.52 8.64
CA PHE A 32 6.19 8.97 7.49
C PHE A 32 4.73 8.71 7.77
N VAL A 33 3.93 9.76 7.79
CA VAL A 33 2.51 9.72 8.15
C VAL A 33 1.65 10.20 6.99
N GLY A 34 0.71 9.39 6.57
CA GLY A 34 -0.24 9.74 5.54
C GLY A 34 -1.10 8.55 5.14
N PRO A 35 -2.26 8.77 4.54
CA PRO A 35 -3.19 7.71 4.22
C PRO A 35 -2.54 6.67 3.31
N GLU A 36 -3.09 5.47 3.31
CA GLU A 36 -2.62 4.39 2.44
C GLU A 36 -2.70 4.82 0.96
N GLY A 37 -1.73 4.37 0.16
CA GLY A 37 -1.65 4.73 -1.26
C GLY A 37 -1.19 6.16 -1.57
N CYS A 38 -0.83 6.97 -0.56
CA CYS A 38 -0.35 8.34 -0.78
C CYS A 38 1.08 8.44 -1.36
N GLY A 39 1.78 7.32 -1.54
CA GLY A 39 3.15 7.30 -2.08
C GLY A 39 4.24 7.33 -0.99
N LYS A 40 3.91 7.11 0.29
CA LYS A 40 4.89 7.05 1.38
C LYS A 40 5.85 5.87 1.28
N ASP A 41 5.40 4.75 0.70
CA ASP A 41 6.23 3.55 0.50
C ASP A 41 7.32 3.82 -0.55
N GLU A 42 6.94 4.41 -1.68
CA GLU A 42 7.86 4.84 -2.74
C GLU A 42 8.83 5.90 -2.22
N ALA A 43 8.33 6.84 -1.41
CA ALA A 43 9.16 7.87 -0.80
C ALA A 43 10.17 7.28 0.20
N ALA A 44 9.80 6.24 0.95
CA ALA A 44 10.72 5.55 1.85
C ALA A 44 11.86 4.88 1.08
N ARG A 45 11.56 4.20 -0.03
CA ARG A 45 12.60 3.61 -0.90
C ARG A 45 13.47 4.66 -1.57
N ALA A 46 12.85 5.73 -2.12
CA ALA A 46 13.60 6.83 -2.75
C ALA A 46 14.52 7.52 -1.75
N PHE A 47 14.06 7.73 -0.52
CA PHE A 47 14.88 8.31 0.54
C PHE A 47 16.00 7.37 0.97
N ALA A 48 15.74 6.07 1.12
CA ALA A 48 16.76 5.07 1.39
C ALA A 48 17.82 5.03 0.27
N ALA A 49 17.39 5.08 -1.00
CA ALA A 49 18.30 5.15 -2.13
C ALA A 49 19.20 6.39 -2.07
N GLN A 50 18.63 7.55 -1.78
CA GLN A 50 19.42 8.79 -1.64
C GLN A 50 20.38 8.74 -0.45
N LEU A 51 20.00 8.18 0.68
CA LEU A 51 20.86 8.03 1.87
C LEU A 51 22.06 7.09 1.60
N ILE A 52 21.84 6.03 0.83
CA ILE A 52 22.86 5.00 0.53
C ILE A 52 23.78 5.47 -0.60
N THR A 53 23.23 5.99 -1.69
CA THR A 53 24.02 6.38 -2.87
C THR A 53 24.59 7.78 -2.78
N GLY A 54 24.08 8.62 -1.88
CA GLY A 54 24.39 10.05 -1.79
C GLY A 54 23.83 10.87 -2.94
N SER A 55 23.06 10.27 -3.85
CA SER A 55 22.43 10.95 -4.98
C SER A 55 21.02 10.43 -5.22
N GLY A 56 20.19 11.24 -5.89
CA GLY A 56 18.85 10.79 -6.32
C GLY A 56 18.85 10.13 -7.71
N ASP A 57 20.00 9.69 -8.24
CA ASP A 57 20.10 9.10 -9.57
C ASP A 57 19.56 7.66 -9.57
N ALA A 58 18.47 7.42 -10.32
CA ALA A 58 17.83 6.14 -10.46
C ALA A 58 18.59 5.14 -11.36
N THR A 59 19.66 5.59 -12.04
CA THR A 59 20.41 4.75 -12.98
C THR A 59 21.50 3.91 -12.32
N SER A 60 21.82 4.20 -11.04
CA SER A 60 22.79 3.39 -10.29
C SER A 60 22.21 2.00 -9.96
N ARG A 61 23.08 0.97 -9.93
CA ARG A 61 22.71 -0.40 -9.58
C ARG A 61 22.03 -0.45 -8.19
N GLU A 62 22.60 0.26 -7.23
CA GLU A 62 22.12 0.29 -5.86
C GLU A 62 20.72 0.90 -5.80
N ALA A 63 20.49 2.05 -6.47
CA ALA A 63 19.19 2.69 -6.52
C ALA A 63 18.12 1.79 -7.17
N ASP A 64 18.43 1.13 -8.28
CA ASP A 64 17.51 0.17 -8.94
C ASP A 64 17.14 -0.99 -8.00
N LEU A 65 18.12 -1.60 -7.33
CA LEU A 65 17.88 -2.68 -6.37
C LEU A 65 17.05 -2.22 -5.16
N ILE A 66 17.30 -0.99 -4.66
CA ILE A 66 16.52 -0.42 -3.54
C ILE A 66 15.08 -0.17 -3.97
N MET A 67 14.87 0.45 -5.13
CA MET A 67 13.52 0.72 -5.62
C MET A 67 12.72 -0.55 -5.87
N ARG A 68 13.38 -1.66 -6.20
CA ARG A 68 12.77 -2.99 -6.31
C ARG A 68 12.64 -3.73 -4.98
N GLY A 69 13.12 -3.18 -3.85
CA GLY A 69 13.12 -3.84 -2.54
C GLY A 69 14.04 -5.05 -2.45
N SER A 70 15.15 -5.07 -3.21
CA SER A 70 16.07 -6.21 -3.33
C SER A 70 17.50 -5.90 -2.87
N PHE A 71 17.75 -4.74 -2.28
CA PHE A 71 19.08 -4.36 -1.79
C PHE A 71 19.31 -4.88 -0.37
N SER A 72 20.48 -5.51 -0.12
CA SER A 72 20.79 -6.20 1.14
C SER A 72 20.73 -5.32 2.40
N ASP A 73 21.11 -4.05 2.29
CA ASP A 73 21.18 -3.11 3.41
C ASP A 73 19.91 -2.23 3.54
N VAL A 74 18.87 -2.47 2.71
CA VAL A 74 17.53 -1.91 2.88
C VAL A 74 16.57 -3.04 3.20
N ILE A 75 16.09 -3.08 4.42
CA ILE A 75 15.21 -4.14 4.91
C ILE A 75 13.81 -3.57 5.07
N GLU A 76 12.87 -4.12 4.33
CA GLU A 76 11.46 -3.79 4.48
C GLU A 76 10.78 -4.83 5.35
N VAL A 77 10.23 -4.37 6.47
CA VAL A 77 9.46 -5.21 7.40
C VAL A 77 7.98 -4.92 7.22
N LEU A 78 7.28 -5.93 6.73
CA LEU A 78 5.83 -5.95 6.60
C LEU A 78 5.29 -6.86 7.69
N ARG A 79 4.19 -6.48 8.33
CA ARG A 79 3.56 -7.31 9.36
C ARG A 79 3.08 -8.65 8.80
N GLU A 80 3.11 -9.68 9.59
CA GLU A 80 2.62 -11.02 9.22
C GLU A 80 1.18 -11.28 9.66
N GLY A 81 0.71 -10.58 10.71
CA GLY A 81 -0.60 -10.75 11.31
C GLY A 81 -1.51 -9.53 11.26
N ALA A 82 -2.53 -9.49 12.10
CA ALA A 82 -3.47 -8.37 12.24
C ALA A 82 -2.86 -7.14 12.95
N ALA A 83 -1.78 -7.33 13.71
CA ALA A 83 -1.03 -6.28 14.39
C ALA A 83 0.44 -6.70 14.52
N VAL A 84 1.35 -5.72 14.58
CA VAL A 84 2.76 -5.99 14.89
C VAL A 84 2.86 -6.35 16.37
N ASP A 85 3.28 -7.58 16.64
CA ASP A 85 3.42 -8.09 18.00
C ASP A 85 4.85 -7.97 18.54
N LYS A 86 5.05 -8.51 19.73
CA LYS A 86 6.34 -8.46 20.43
C LYS A 86 7.45 -9.21 19.69
N ASP A 87 7.12 -10.35 19.08
CA ASP A 87 8.10 -11.22 18.43
C ASP A 87 8.57 -10.59 17.09
N GLU A 88 7.64 -9.96 16.36
CA GLU A 88 7.96 -9.16 15.18
C GLU A 88 8.83 -7.94 15.54
N ALA A 89 8.52 -7.23 16.64
CA ALA A 89 9.36 -6.13 17.13
C ALA A 89 10.77 -6.61 17.49
N GLU A 90 10.92 -7.78 18.12
CA GLU A 90 12.24 -8.37 18.38
C GLU A 90 12.99 -8.75 17.09
N ALA A 91 12.26 -9.22 16.08
CA ALA A 91 12.86 -9.48 14.77
C ALA A 91 13.39 -8.19 14.11
N ILE A 92 12.62 -7.09 14.17
CA ILE A 92 13.05 -5.78 13.68
C ILE A 92 14.32 -5.32 14.42
N ILE A 93 14.36 -5.45 15.75
CA ILE A 93 15.52 -5.06 16.56
C ILE A 93 16.74 -5.91 16.19
N ARG A 94 16.60 -7.23 16.02
CA ARG A 94 17.70 -8.09 15.58
C ARG A 94 18.24 -7.69 14.21
N LEU A 95 17.38 -7.35 13.25
CA LEU A 95 17.78 -6.86 11.93
C LEU A 95 18.55 -5.54 12.02
N ALA A 96 18.13 -4.66 12.91
CA ALA A 96 18.77 -3.37 13.16
C ALA A 96 20.13 -3.47 13.90
N THR A 97 20.40 -4.56 14.61
CA THR A 97 21.70 -4.76 15.28
C THR A 97 22.81 -5.29 14.37
N THR A 98 22.46 -5.75 13.17
CA THR A 98 23.45 -6.26 12.21
C THR A 98 24.12 -5.11 11.44
N THR A 99 25.43 -5.23 11.17
CA THR A 99 26.18 -4.22 10.41
C THR A 99 25.75 -4.21 8.92
N PRO A 100 25.83 -3.05 8.25
CA PRO A 100 25.67 -2.99 6.79
C PRO A 100 26.68 -3.90 6.07
N THR A 101 26.30 -4.47 4.95
CA THR A 101 27.08 -5.42 4.17
C THR A 101 27.79 -4.74 2.99
N GLU A 102 27.09 -3.92 2.24
CA GLU A 102 27.56 -3.30 0.99
C GLU A 102 27.63 -1.77 1.08
N SER A 103 26.87 -1.16 2.01
CA SER A 103 26.73 0.28 2.12
C SER A 103 27.28 0.85 3.44
N LYS A 104 27.33 2.19 3.55
CA LYS A 104 27.78 2.85 4.77
C LYS A 104 26.75 2.81 5.89
N VAL A 105 25.46 2.76 5.54
CA VAL A 105 24.32 2.75 6.45
C VAL A 105 23.34 1.66 6.07
N LYS A 106 22.66 1.10 7.04
CA LYS A 106 21.54 0.19 6.87
C LYS A 106 20.24 0.95 7.08
N VAL A 107 19.27 0.76 6.21
CA VAL A 107 17.93 1.34 6.34
C VAL A 107 16.92 0.25 6.66
N VAL A 108 16.14 0.45 7.71
CA VAL A 108 15.06 -0.47 8.12
C VAL A 108 13.73 0.28 7.93
N ILE A 109 12.95 -0.14 6.95
CA ILE A 109 11.63 0.39 6.66
C ILE A 109 10.60 -0.51 7.34
N VAL A 110 9.83 0.05 8.27
CA VAL A 110 8.80 -0.69 9.01
C VAL A 110 7.43 -0.18 8.59
N HIS A 111 6.65 -1.03 7.96
CA HIS A 111 5.32 -0.68 7.47
C HIS A 111 4.26 -0.77 8.57
N GLU A 112 3.19 0.01 8.43
CA GLU A 112 1.96 -0.05 9.22
C GLU A 112 2.17 0.02 10.75
N VAL A 113 3.15 0.83 11.21
CA VAL A 113 3.46 0.94 12.65
C VAL A 113 2.27 1.43 13.50
N HIS A 114 1.26 2.05 12.89
CA HIS A 114 0.01 2.44 13.57
C HIS A 114 -0.81 1.24 14.06
N LEU A 115 -0.55 0.03 13.53
CA LEU A 115 -1.13 -1.23 13.98
C LEU A 115 -0.25 -1.97 15.00
N MET A 116 0.82 -1.33 15.48
CA MET A 116 1.73 -1.89 16.48
C MET A 116 1.06 -1.91 17.86
N ARG A 117 1.17 -3.03 18.55
CA ARG A 117 0.72 -3.14 19.95
C ARG A 117 1.64 -2.34 20.87
N ASP A 118 1.12 -1.82 21.98
CA ASP A 118 1.88 -1.01 22.94
C ASP A 118 3.15 -1.72 23.43
N SER A 119 3.09 -3.04 23.64
CA SER A 119 4.25 -3.84 24.05
C SER A 119 5.33 -3.95 22.99
N ALA A 120 4.96 -3.96 21.72
CA ALA A 120 5.88 -3.95 20.58
C ALA A 120 6.49 -2.57 20.38
N ALA A 121 5.67 -1.52 20.46
CA ALA A 121 6.10 -0.13 20.39
C ALA A 121 7.13 0.20 21.50
N ALA A 122 6.84 -0.22 22.75
CA ALA A 122 7.76 -0.01 23.89
C ALA A 122 9.13 -0.69 23.70
N ARG A 123 9.20 -1.84 23.03
CA ARG A 123 10.46 -2.52 22.71
C ARG A 123 11.26 -1.79 21.64
N LEU A 124 10.60 -1.32 20.60
CA LEU A 124 11.25 -0.61 19.52
C LEU A 124 11.78 0.75 19.97
N LEU A 125 11.13 1.38 20.95
CA LEU A 125 11.56 2.68 21.52
C LEU A 125 13.02 2.69 21.96
N LYS A 126 13.47 1.67 22.70
CA LYS A 126 14.86 1.61 23.16
C LYS A 126 15.86 1.62 22.01
N THR A 127 15.53 0.92 20.93
CA THR A 127 16.39 0.86 19.75
C THR A 127 16.35 2.16 18.93
N ILE A 128 15.23 2.88 18.98
CA ILE A 128 15.10 4.22 18.35
C ILE A 128 15.86 5.27 19.20
N GLU A 129 15.87 5.14 20.51
CA GLU A 129 16.60 6.07 21.41
C GLU A 129 18.12 5.88 21.35
N GLU A 130 18.57 4.63 21.29
CA GLU A 130 19.97 4.23 21.26
C GLU A 130 20.26 3.37 20.02
N PRO A 131 20.14 3.94 18.81
CA PRO A 131 20.34 3.17 17.58
C PRO A 131 21.83 2.83 17.41
N SER A 132 22.10 1.75 16.69
CA SER A 132 23.43 1.52 16.15
C SER A 132 23.82 2.68 15.22
N GLU A 133 25.05 3.17 15.30
CA GLU A 133 25.53 4.37 14.56
C GLU A 133 25.28 4.34 13.04
N LYS A 134 25.08 3.14 12.49
CA LYS A 134 24.92 2.91 11.04
C LYS A 134 23.52 2.50 10.63
N VAL A 135 22.53 2.62 11.52
CA VAL A 135 21.16 2.19 11.22
C VAL A 135 20.22 3.39 11.21
N ILE A 136 19.39 3.44 10.18
CA ILE A 136 18.36 4.45 10.00
C ILE A 136 17.02 3.74 9.93
N PHE A 137 16.07 4.17 10.75
CA PHE A 137 14.69 3.69 10.73
C PHE A 137 13.79 4.62 9.92
N ILE A 138 12.95 4.05 9.07
CA ILE A 138 11.86 4.74 8.39
C ILE A 138 10.58 4.00 8.76
N LEU A 139 9.77 4.60 9.61
CA LEU A 139 8.52 4.04 10.12
C LEU A 139 7.36 4.60 9.30
N LEU A 140 6.49 3.75 8.78
CA LEU A 140 5.35 4.16 7.95
C LEU A 140 4.05 3.96 8.72
N ALA A 141 3.25 5.02 8.83
CA ALA A 141 1.95 5.01 9.50
C ALA A 141 0.87 5.65 8.61
N ASP A 142 -0.35 5.11 8.63
CA ASP A 142 -1.46 5.74 7.92
C ASP A 142 -2.00 6.96 8.68
N GLN A 143 -1.91 6.90 10.01
CA GLN A 143 -2.33 7.96 10.92
C GLN A 143 -1.55 7.91 12.22
N LEU A 144 -1.52 9.03 12.93
CA LEU A 144 -0.98 9.08 14.29
C LEU A 144 -2.05 8.56 15.26
N VAL A 145 -1.72 7.46 15.94
CA VAL A 145 -2.54 6.86 17.00
C VAL A 145 -1.87 7.08 18.36
N PRO A 146 -2.62 7.06 19.47
CA PRO A 146 -2.06 7.30 20.81
C PRO A 146 -0.88 6.37 21.16
N SER A 147 -0.90 5.11 20.71
CA SER A 147 0.20 4.15 20.92
C SER A 147 1.52 4.58 20.28
N LEU A 148 1.49 5.43 19.25
CA LEU A 148 2.68 5.97 18.60
C LEU A 148 3.20 7.27 19.22
N ALA A 149 2.56 7.84 20.23
CA ALA A 149 2.94 9.13 20.80
C ALA A 149 4.41 9.18 21.26
N THR A 150 4.89 8.10 21.87
CA THR A 150 6.27 7.95 22.32
C THR A 150 7.27 7.79 21.17
N ILE A 151 6.91 7.08 20.11
CA ILE A 151 7.70 6.94 18.88
C ILE A 151 7.75 8.28 18.16
N ASN A 152 6.59 8.94 18.01
CA ASN A 152 6.45 10.22 17.34
C ASN A 152 7.37 11.31 17.97
N SER A 153 7.53 11.32 19.29
CA SER A 153 8.39 12.29 19.97
C SER A 153 9.90 12.12 19.71
N ARG A 154 10.30 10.98 19.11
CA ARG A 154 11.71 10.61 18.86
C ARG A 154 12.07 10.52 17.38
N CYS A 155 11.08 10.70 16.51
CA CYS A 155 11.27 10.63 15.07
C CYS A 155 11.08 12.00 14.41
N VAL A 156 11.78 12.24 13.33
CA VAL A 156 11.42 13.34 12.43
C VAL A 156 10.19 12.92 11.63
N VAL A 157 9.11 13.69 11.78
CA VAL A 157 7.85 13.41 11.11
C VAL A 157 7.82 14.03 9.72
N VAL A 158 7.46 13.24 8.73
CA VAL A 158 7.19 13.69 7.36
C VAL A 158 5.74 13.39 7.03
N GLN A 159 4.99 14.44 6.73
CA GLN A 159 3.56 14.33 6.44
C GLN A 159 3.31 14.13 4.94
N PHE A 160 2.51 13.13 4.61
CA PHE A 160 2.02 12.85 3.27
C PHE A 160 0.54 13.18 3.19
N VAL A 161 0.15 13.85 2.13
CA VAL A 161 -1.27 14.20 1.90
C VAL A 161 -1.96 13.10 1.10
N ALA A 162 -3.28 12.96 1.33
CA ALA A 162 -4.10 12.14 0.44
C ALA A 162 -3.99 12.68 -0.99
N ASN A 163 -3.72 11.81 -1.94
CA ASN A 163 -3.69 12.16 -3.35
C ASN A 163 -4.33 11.05 -4.19
N ASN A 164 -4.85 11.41 -5.36
CA ASN A 164 -5.41 10.45 -6.32
C ASN A 164 -4.34 9.85 -7.25
N VAL A 165 -3.07 9.95 -6.87
CA VAL A 165 -1.94 9.61 -7.73
C VAL A 165 -1.85 8.12 -8.03
N TYR A 166 -2.28 7.26 -7.11
CA TYR A 166 -2.43 5.84 -7.42
C TYR A 166 -3.32 5.67 -8.67
N ARG A 167 -4.50 6.31 -8.65
CA ARG A 167 -5.43 6.29 -9.78
C ARG A 167 -4.83 6.91 -11.05
N GLU A 168 -4.17 8.05 -10.94
CA GLU A 168 -3.55 8.73 -12.09
C GLU A 168 -2.41 7.94 -12.71
N ARG A 169 -1.58 7.28 -11.90
CA ARG A 169 -0.51 6.38 -12.37
C ARG A 169 -1.05 5.17 -13.10
N HIS A 170 -2.07 4.52 -12.55
CA HIS A 170 -2.66 3.35 -13.17
C HIS A 170 -3.37 3.73 -14.46
N LEU A 171 -4.04 4.90 -14.50
CA LEU A 171 -4.60 5.44 -15.75
C LEU A 171 -3.53 5.66 -16.83
N ALA A 172 -2.31 6.07 -16.45
CA ALA A 172 -1.23 6.33 -17.39
C ALA A 172 -0.49 5.05 -17.84
N ASN A 173 -0.38 4.03 -16.99
CA ASN A 173 0.50 2.89 -17.19
C ASN A 173 -0.23 1.56 -17.43
N ASP A 174 -1.51 1.46 -17.08
CA ASP A 174 -2.32 0.27 -17.26
C ASP A 174 -3.48 0.55 -18.23
N PRO A 175 -3.41 0.07 -19.48
CA PRO A 175 -4.43 0.32 -20.50
C PRO A 175 -5.82 -0.24 -20.13
N HIS A 176 -5.89 -1.20 -19.22
CA HIS A 176 -7.14 -1.81 -18.76
C HIS A 176 -7.71 -1.18 -17.49
N PHE A 177 -6.96 -0.29 -16.82
CA PHE A 177 -7.41 0.32 -15.56
C PHE A 177 -8.71 1.12 -15.73
N ALA A 178 -8.80 1.95 -16.78
CA ALA A 178 -10.01 2.75 -17.05
C ALA A 178 -11.24 1.85 -17.25
N HIS A 179 -11.10 0.74 -17.99
CA HIS A 179 -12.18 -0.22 -18.22
C HIS A 179 -12.61 -0.90 -16.90
N ARG A 180 -11.67 -1.30 -16.06
CA ARG A 180 -12.00 -1.86 -14.73
C ARG A 180 -12.72 -0.85 -13.84
N GLN A 181 -12.27 0.41 -13.82
CA GLN A 181 -12.95 1.47 -13.06
C GLN A 181 -14.38 1.71 -13.56
N GLU A 182 -14.61 1.65 -14.86
CA GLU A 182 -15.96 1.73 -15.43
C GLU A 182 -16.82 0.54 -15.00
N ALA A 183 -16.28 -0.69 -15.01
CA ALA A 183 -16.97 -1.87 -14.52
C ALA A 183 -17.37 -1.73 -13.04
N PHE A 184 -16.48 -1.22 -12.19
CA PHE A 184 -16.80 -0.92 -10.79
C PHE A 184 -17.91 0.14 -10.66
N ALA A 185 -17.89 1.21 -11.47
CA ALA A 185 -18.93 2.25 -11.47
C ALA A 185 -20.32 1.70 -11.85
N GLN A 186 -20.38 0.60 -12.61
CA GLN A 186 -21.64 -0.04 -13.01
C GLN A 186 -22.24 -0.96 -11.94
N ILE A 187 -21.48 -1.36 -10.93
CA ILE A 187 -21.93 -2.30 -9.88
C ILE A 187 -23.23 -1.84 -9.20
N PRO A 188 -23.40 -0.57 -8.74
CA PRO A 188 -24.64 -0.13 -8.13
C PRO A 188 -25.89 -0.29 -9.02
N TYR A 189 -25.71 -0.23 -10.33
CA TYR A 189 -26.80 -0.40 -11.30
C TYR A 189 -27.18 -1.86 -11.57
N LYS A 190 -26.32 -2.81 -11.14
CA LYS A 190 -26.58 -4.26 -11.26
C LYS A 190 -27.29 -4.83 -10.04
N LEU A 191 -27.18 -4.17 -8.87
CA LEU A 191 -27.78 -4.62 -7.63
C LEU A 191 -29.30 -4.58 -7.72
N ASP A 192 -29.98 -5.64 -7.30
CA ASP A 192 -31.45 -5.76 -7.23
C ASP A 192 -31.95 -6.02 -5.80
N GLY A 193 -31.04 -6.04 -4.81
CA GLY A 193 -31.34 -6.35 -3.42
C GLY A 193 -31.40 -7.85 -3.11
N SER A 194 -31.20 -8.74 -4.11
CA SER A 194 -31.17 -10.18 -3.89
C SER A 194 -29.76 -10.68 -3.57
N GLY A 195 -29.66 -11.72 -2.72
CA GLY A 195 -28.39 -12.36 -2.44
C GLY A 195 -27.75 -13.03 -3.67
N ALA A 196 -28.57 -13.47 -4.63
CA ALA A 196 -28.08 -14.10 -5.86
C ALA A 196 -27.32 -13.09 -6.73
N THR A 197 -27.88 -11.88 -6.92
CA THR A 197 -27.22 -10.82 -7.68
C THR A 197 -25.98 -10.31 -6.95
N VAL A 198 -26.03 -10.23 -5.62
CA VAL A 198 -24.84 -9.86 -4.82
C VAL A 198 -23.71 -10.86 -5.01
N ALA A 199 -23.98 -12.16 -5.02
CA ALA A 199 -22.95 -13.17 -5.27
C ALA A 199 -22.30 -12.98 -6.65
N LEU A 200 -23.09 -12.79 -7.71
CA LEU A 200 -22.58 -12.54 -9.07
C LEU A 200 -21.71 -11.26 -9.14
N VAL A 201 -22.12 -10.20 -8.46
CA VAL A 201 -21.37 -8.95 -8.40
C VAL A 201 -20.04 -9.15 -7.67
N VAL A 202 -20.02 -9.91 -6.59
CA VAL A 202 -18.79 -10.22 -5.85
C VAL A 202 -17.86 -11.06 -6.69
N ASP A 203 -18.36 -12.08 -7.40
CA ASP A 203 -17.55 -12.87 -8.34
C ASP A 203 -16.94 -11.97 -9.44
N GLU A 204 -17.73 -11.07 -10.03
CA GLU A 204 -17.24 -10.10 -11.02
C GLU A 204 -16.12 -9.21 -10.48
N ILE A 205 -16.23 -8.75 -9.22
CA ILE A 205 -15.17 -7.95 -8.57
C ILE A 205 -13.87 -8.77 -8.47
N PHE A 206 -13.94 -10.03 -8.05
CA PHE A 206 -12.76 -10.87 -7.97
C PHE A 206 -12.14 -11.15 -9.33
N GLU A 207 -12.95 -11.36 -10.37
CA GLU A 207 -12.47 -11.50 -11.76
C GLU A 207 -11.71 -10.23 -12.22
N LEU A 208 -12.23 -9.03 -11.93
CA LEU A 208 -11.58 -7.77 -12.26
C LEU A 208 -10.22 -7.63 -11.54
N ILE A 209 -10.14 -8.05 -10.27
CA ILE A 209 -8.90 -8.04 -9.50
C ILE A 209 -7.91 -9.07 -10.04
N GLU A 210 -8.36 -10.27 -10.38
CA GLU A 210 -7.51 -11.30 -10.98
C GLU A 210 -6.91 -10.84 -12.32
N GLN A 211 -7.71 -10.19 -13.17
CA GLN A 211 -7.21 -9.58 -14.41
C GLN A 211 -6.14 -8.50 -14.14
N ALA A 212 -6.32 -7.68 -13.09
CA ALA A 212 -5.36 -6.66 -12.71
C ALA A 212 -4.04 -7.24 -12.21
N THR A 213 -4.09 -8.38 -11.52
CA THR A 213 -2.91 -9.04 -10.91
C THR A 213 -2.13 -9.92 -11.87
N ALA A 214 -2.72 -10.35 -12.99
CA ALA A 214 -2.08 -11.27 -13.94
C ALA A 214 -0.68 -10.81 -14.41
N PRO A 215 -0.43 -9.54 -14.75
CA PRO A 215 0.91 -9.07 -15.11
C PRO A 215 1.93 -9.21 -13.98
N LEU A 216 1.53 -8.87 -12.73
CA LEU A 216 2.39 -8.98 -11.55
C LEU A 216 2.75 -10.45 -11.27
N ILE A 217 1.80 -11.37 -11.40
CA ILE A 217 2.04 -12.80 -11.23
C ILE A 217 3.02 -13.31 -12.29
N ALA A 218 2.90 -12.85 -13.54
CA ALA A 218 3.82 -13.23 -14.61
C ALA A 218 5.24 -12.74 -14.34
N GLU A 219 5.41 -11.50 -13.86
CA GLU A 219 6.71 -10.94 -13.46
C GLU A 219 7.34 -11.75 -12.31
N GLN A 220 6.56 -12.02 -11.25
CA GLN A 220 6.99 -12.78 -10.09
C GLN A 220 7.42 -14.21 -10.44
N LYS A 221 6.75 -14.83 -11.41
CA LYS A 221 7.12 -16.13 -11.94
C LYS A 221 8.48 -16.08 -12.65
N GLY A 222 8.72 -15.06 -13.46
CA GLY A 222 10.02 -14.85 -14.12
C GLY A 222 11.14 -14.64 -13.10
N GLU A 223 10.94 -13.82 -12.06
CA GLU A 223 11.93 -13.62 -10.98
C GLU A 223 12.29 -14.95 -10.28
N LEU A 224 11.30 -15.81 -10.06
CA LEU A 224 11.53 -17.11 -9.42
C LEU A 224 12.31 -18.07 -10.32
N GLU A 225 11.98 -18.12 -11.61
CA GLU A 225 12.69 -18.91 -12.62
C GLU A 225 14.15 -18.45 -12.77
N ASP A 226 14.41 -17.15 -12.79
CA ASP A 226 15.76 -16.57 -12.83
C ASP A 226 16.58 -16.90 -11.56
N LEU A 227 15.94 -16.91 -10.40
CA LEU A 227 16.60 -17.32 -9.16
C LEU A 227 16.97 -18.80 -9.21
N GLU A 228 16.07 -19.67 -9.66
CA GLU A 228 16.28 -21.10 -9.77
C GLU A 228 17.40 -21.42 -10.76
N ALA A 229 17.46 -20.72 -11.89
CA ALA A 229 18.53 -20.85 -12.87
C ALA A 229 19.89 -20.45 -12.28
N ARG A 230 19.96 -19.36 -11.51
CA ARG A 230 21.19 -18.93 -10.82
C ARG A 230 21.65 -19.94 -9.76
N VAL A 231 20.73 -20.42 -8.94
CA VAL A 231 21.03 -21.43 -7.90
C VAL A 231 21.55 -22.73 -8.52
N SER A 232 21.00 -23.16 -9.67
CA SER A 232 21.44 -24.36 -10.37
C SER A 232 22.88 -24.21 -10.95
N LEU A 233 23.27 -23.01 -11.34
CA LEU A 233 24.59 -22.70 -11.88
C LEU A 233 25.67 -22.53 -10.80
N THR A 234 25.33 -21.97 -9.65
CA THR A 234 26.30 -21.64 -8.60
C THR A 234 26.39 -22.68 -7.50
N GLY A 235 25.47 -23.66 -7.44
CA GLY A 235 25.43 -24.68 -6.38
C GLY A 235 25.11 -24.13 -4.99
N GLU A 236 24.69 -22.86 -4.88
CA GLU A 236 24.32 -22.23 -3.62
C GLU A 236 23.04 -22.86 -3.03
N ARG A 237 23.04 -23.11 -1.72
CA ARG A 237 21.85 -23.61 -1.05
C ARG A 237 20.74 -22.54 -1.12
N GLY A 238 19.56 -22.90 -1.65
CA GLY A 238 18.45 -22.03 -1.98
C GLY A 238 17.80 -21.23 -0.83
N SER A 239 18.60 -20.58 0.03
CA SER A 239 18.12 -19.79 1.18
C SER A 239 17.27 -18.56 0.76
N GLY A 240 17.44 -18.05 -0.46
CA GLY A 240 16.69 -16.88 -0.96
C GLY A 240 15.29 -17.19 -1.49
N ARG A 241 14.98 -18.46 -1.86
CA ARG A 241 13.70 -18.82 -2.50
C ARG A 241 12.49 -18.54 -1.60
N LYS A 242 12.55 -18.96 -0.34
CA LYS A 242 11.46 -18.75 0.60
C LYS A 242 11.22 -17.26 0.85
N ALA A 243 12.29 -16.49 1.06
CA ALA A 243 12.20 -15.04 1.26
C ALA A 243 11.58 -14.33 0.03
N LEU A 244 11.96 -14.75 -1.19
CA LEU A 244 11.37 -14.23 -2.42
C LEU A 244 9.89 -14.58 -2.54
N GLN A 245 9.51 -15.83 -2.27
CA GLN A 245 8.11 -16.26 -2.29
C GLN A 245 7.26 -15.52 -1.25
N ASP A 246 7.78 -15.30 -0.04
CA ASP A 246 7.09 -14.55 1.01
C ASP A 246 6.94 -13.06 0.62
N ARG A 247 7.96 -12.48 -0.05
CA ARG A 247 7.88 -11.14 -0.64
C ARG A 247 6.76 -11.07 -1.70
N HIS A 248 6.74 -12.02 -2.65
CA HIS A 248 5.74 -12.09 -3.71
C HIS A 248 4.32 -12.19 -3.16
N LYS A 249 4.08 -13.06 -2.16
CA LYS A 249 2.77 -13.18 -1.50
C LYS A 249 2.31 -11.85 -0.88
N ARG A 250 3.22 -11.14 -0.21
CA ARG A 250 2.91 -9.84 0.40
C ARG A 250 2.60 -8.77 -0.65
N GLN A 251 3.40 -8.70 -1.71
CA GLN A 251 3.17 -7.77 -2.82
C GLN A 251 1.81 -8.03 -3.48
N LEU A 252 1.49 -9.29 -3.76
CA LEU A 252 0.21 -9.68 -4.37
C LEU A 252 -0.96 -9.31 -3.46
N ARG A 253 -0.87 -9.63 -2.16
CA ARG A 253 -1.91 -9.27 -1.20
C ARG A 253 -2.12 -7.75 -1.13
N LYS A 254 -1.02 -6.98 -1.07
CA LYS A 254 -1.10 -5.52 -1.07
C LYS A 254 -1.77 -5.01 -2.35
N PHE A 255 -1.34 -5.50 -3.50
CA PHE A 255 -1.89 -5.11 -4.80
C PHE A 255 -3.40 -5.38 -4.89
N ASN A 256 -3.85 -6.59 -4.49
CA ASN A 256 -5.27 -6.95 -4.46
C ASN A 256 -6.08 -6.01 -3.56
N THR A 257 -5.56 -5.72 -2.36
CA THR A 257 -6.22 -4.81 -1.42
C THR A 257 -6.33 -3.39 -2.00
N ASP A 258 -5.28 -2.89 -2.65
CA ASP A 258 -5.24 -1.55 -3.26
C ASP A 258 -6.21 -1.45 -4.46
N GLU A 259 -6.27 -2.48 -5.33
CA GLU A 259 -7.23 -2.55 -6.43
C GLU A 259 -8.68 -2.60 -5.91
N LEU A 260 -8.95 -3.42 -4.90
CA LEU A 260 -10.28 -3.52 -4.29
C LEU A 260 -10.70 -2.18 -3.65
N ARG A 261 -9.81 -1.49 -2.96
CA ARG A 261 -10.07 -0.15 -2.43
C ARG A 261 -10.35 0.87 -3.52
N SER A 262 -9.56 0.85 -4.61
CA SER A 262 -9.78 1.71 -5.76
C SER A 262 -11.15 1.49 -6.38
N GLY A 263 -11.55 0.23 -6.57
CA GLY A 263 -12.87 -0.16 -7.06
C GLY A 263 -14.00 0.31 -6.12
N LEU A 264 -13.88 0.05 -4.82
CA LEU A 264 -14.86 0.49 -3.82
C LEU A 264 -14.97 2.02 -3.77
N SER A 265 -13.85 2.74 -3.90
CA SER A 265 -13.85 4.21 -3.99
C SER A 265 -14.62 4.70 -5.23
N THR A 266 -14.51 4.00 -6.35
CA THR A 266 -15.27 4.31 -7.58
C THR A 266 -16.75 4.07 -7.38
N ILE A 267 -17.15 2.97 -6.72
CA ILE A 267 -18.55 2.70 -6.35
C ILE A 267 -19.10 3.82 -5.44
N ALA A 268 -18.33 4.23 -4.43
CA ALA A 268 -18.73 5.36 -3.57
C ALA A 268 -18.89 6.67 -4.36
N GLY A 269 -18.00 6.91 -5.32
CA GLY A 269 -18.08 8.04 -6.25
C GLY A 269 -19.36 8.07 -7.09
N THR A 270 -19.85 6.89 -7.51
CA THR A 270 -21.13 6.76 -8.23
C THR A 270 -22.31 7.23 -7.37
N TYR A 271 -22.40 6.79 -6.11
CA TYR A 271 -23.42 7.28 -5.19
C TYR A 271 -23.28 8.78 -4.89
N HIS A 272 -22.05 9.26 -4.73
CA HIS A 272 -21.79 10.69 -4.49
C HIS A 272 -22.23 11.57 -5.67
N ALA A 273 -21.99 11.14 -6.90
CA ALA A 273 -22.41 11.85 -8.11
C ALA A 273 -23.93 12.03 -8.15
N LEU A 274 -24.72 11.07 -7.65
CA LEU A 274 -26.18 11.15 -7.58
C LEU A 274 -26.64 12.16 -6.53
N ILE A 275 -25.94 12.28 -5.40
CA ILE A 275 -26.23 13.29 -4.38
C ILE A 275 -26.02 14.69 -4.95
N VAL A 276 -24.93 14.90 -5.70
CA VAL A 276 -24.58 16.22 -6.29
C VAL A 276 -25.49 16.60 -7.44
N SER A 277 -26.03 15.62 -8.18
CA SER A 277 -26.90 15.89 -9.36
C SER A 277 -28.33 16.37 -9.03
N GLU A 278 -28.65 16.58 -7.75
CA GLU A 278 -29.94 17.11 -7.24
C GLU A 278 -31.22 16.35 -7.68
N THR A 279 -31.09 15.14 -8.23
CA THR A 279 -32.17 14.51 -8.98
C THR A 279 -33.24 13.81 -8.11
N GLN A 280 -32.98 13.56 -6.83
CA GLN A 280 -33.97 12.97 -5.90
C GLN A 280 -33.61 13.14 -4.42
N TYR A 281 -34.09 14.22 -3.78
CA TYR A 281 -33.92 14.46 -2.33
C TYR A 281 -34.45 13.33 -1.42
N SER A 282 -35.38 12.49 -1.90
CA SER A 282 -35.96 11.41 -1.09
C SER A 282 -35.04 10.21 -0.85
N GLU A 283 -34.00 10.04 -1.65
CA GLU A 283 -33.07 8.88 -1.59
C GLU A 283 -31.67 9.25 -1.06
N GLU A 284 -31.39 10.54 -0.87
CA GLU A 284 -30.07 11.08 -0.47
C GLU A 284 -29.52 10.41 0.80
N ALA A 285 -30.37 10.21 1.80
CA ALA A 285 -29.97 9.55 3.05
C ALA A 285 -29.47 8.10 2.83
N LYS A 286 -30.05 7.37 1.86
CA LYS A 286 -29.63 6.00 1.52
C LYS A 286 -28.27 5.99 0.82
N TYR A 287 -28.00 6.97 -0.03
CA TYR A 287 -26.71 7.10 -0.71
C TYR A 287 -25.60 7.50 0.26
N HIS A 288 -25.89 8.39 1.21
CA HIS A 288 -24.95 8.71 2.30
C HIS A 288 -24.62 7.48 3.16
N ASP A 289 -25.61 6.67 3.53
CA ASP A 289 -25.41 5.44 4.29
C ASP A 289 -24.57 4.42 3.47
N ALA A 290 -24.81 4.27 2.18
CA ALA A 290 -24.01 3.42 1.30
C ALA A 290 -22.55 3.86 1.25
N ILE A 291 -22.27 5.14 1.05
CA ILE A 291 -20.92 5.70 1.06
C ILE A 291 -20.23 5.45 2.41
N HIS A 292 -20.93 5.67 3.52
CA HIS A 292 -20.38 5.40 4.85
C HIS A 292 -20.04 3.93 5.05
N ARG A 293 -20.92 3.00 4.62
CA ARG A 293 -20.67 1.55 4.68
C ARG A 293 -19.48 1.14 3.82
N ILE A 294 -19.35 1.70 2.62
CA ILE A 294 -18.21 1.44 1.73
C ILE A 294 -16.91 1.90 2.39
N HIS A 295 -16.85 3.10 2.94
CA HIS A 295 -15.66 3.58 3.65
C HIS A 295 -15.29 2.72 4.86
N LYS A 296 -16.30 2.24 5.61
CA LYS A 296 -16.08 1.31 6.72
C LYS A 296 -15.53 -0.02 6.23
N ALA A 297 -16.05 -0.57 5.14
CA ALA A 297 -15.55 -1.79 4.53
C ALA A 297 -14.09 -1.63 4.05
N MET A 298 -13.77 -0.51 3.38
CA MET A 298 -12.39 -0.18 2.95
C MET A 298 -11.42 -0.17 4.14
N GLY A 299 -11.82 0.40 5.28
CA GLY A 299 -11.01 0.39 6.51
C GLY A 299 -10.80 -1.01 7.10
N SER A 300 -11.69 -1.96 6.80
CA SER A 300 -11.59 -3.34 7.31
C SER A 300 -10.71 -4.25 6.45
N LEU A 301 -10.44 -3.90 5.18
CA LEU A 301 -9.70 -4.74 4.24
C LEU A 301 -8.26 -5.07 4.72
N GLY A 302 -7.63 -4.19 5.49
CA GLY A 302 -6.30 -4.42 6.07
C GLY A 302 -6.30 -5.38 7.27
N LEU A 303 -7.45 -5.74 7.86
CA LEU A 303 -7.58 -6.44 9.15
C LEU A 303 -7.72 -7.95 9.05
N ASN A 304 -7.28 -8.58 7.98
CA ASN A 304 -7.36 -10.03 7.74
C ASN A 304 -8.80 -10.59 7.79
N VAL A 305 -9.75 -9.83 7.27
CA VAL A 305 -11.16 -10.24 7.13
C VAL A 305 -11.34 -11.16 5.91
N ASN A 306 -12.39 -11.96 5.91
CA ASN A 306 -12.81 -12.63 4.69
C ASN A 306 -13.44 -11.60 3.74
N GLU A 307 -12.72 -11.26 2.67
CA GLU A 307 -13.09 -10.20 1.71
C GLU A 307 -14.41 -10.52 1.00
N GLU A 308 -14.65 -11.78 0.67
CA GLU A 308 -15.89 -12.21 0.03
C GLU A 308 -17.12 -11.96 0.93
N LEU A 309 -17.07 -12.39 2.18
CA LEU A 309 -18.14 -12.14 3.15
C LEU A 309 -18.34 -10.65 3.45
N LEU A 310 -17.23 -9.89 3.49
CA LEU A 310 -17.29 -8.44 3.68
C LEU A 310 -18.04 -7.77 2.52
N LEU A 311 -17.71 -8.12 1.28
CA LEU A 311 -18.35 -7.57 0.09
C LEU A 311 -19.82 -8.01 -0.02
N GLN A 312 -20.13 -9.28 0.23
CA GLN A 312 -21.50 -9.77 0.26
C GLN A 312 -22.34 -9.00 1.28
N SER A 313 -21.82 -8.85 2.51
CA SER A 313 -22.50 -8.07 3.55
C SER A 313 -22.67 -6.60 3.16
N LEU A 314 -21.66 -5.99 2.53
CA LEU A 314 -21.71 -4.62 2.07
C LEU A 314 -22.83 -4.42 1.02
N PHE A 315 -22.81 -5.21 -0.06
CA PHE A 315 -23.70 -5.00 -1.20
C PHE A 315 -25.16 -5.42 -0.95
N LEU A 316 -25.40 -6.31 0.01
CA LEU A 316 -26.77 -6.60 0.48
C LEU A 316 -27.47 -5.37 1.10
N HIS A 317 -26.67 -4.40 1.59
CA HIS A 317 -27.20 -3.19 2.23
C HIS A 317 -27.03 -1.93 1.36
N CYS A 318 -26.44 -2.03 0.20
CA CYS A 318 -26.31 -0.92 -0.75
C CYS A 318 -27.60 -0.74 -1.56
N PRO A 319 -28.08 0.50 -1.77
CA PRO A 319 -29.25 0.77 -2.56
C PRO A 319 -29.00 0.42 -4.05
N SER A 320 -30.01 -0.15 -4.69
CA SER A 320 -30.03 -0.46 -6.12
C SER A 320 -30.24 0.80 -6.94
N LEU A 321 -29.45 0.99 -7.99
CA LEU A 321 -29.64 2.04 -9.00
C LEU A 321 -30.23 1.51 -10.31
N MET A 322 -30.68 0.26 -10.35
CA MET A 322 -31.21 -0.40 -11.55
C MET A 322 -32.35 0.38 -12.23
N MET A 323 -33.22 1.01 -11.44
CA MET A 323 -34.36 1.79 -11.98
C MET A 323 -33.92 3.09 -12.66
N LEU A 324 -32.82 3.71 -12.25
CA LEU A 324 -32.30 4.93 -12.87
C LEU A 324 -31.71 4.64 -14.26
N ASN A 325 -31.11 3.47 -14.46
CA ASN A 325 -30.56 3.06 -15.75
C ASN A 325 -31.67 2.79 -16.79
N ARG A 326 -32.84 2.28 -16.37
CA ARG A 326 -34.00 2.07 -17.26
C ARG A 326 -34.67 3.37 -17.73
N ALA A 327 -34.63 4.42 -16.92
CA ALA A 327 -35.18 5.72 -17.29
C ALA A 327 -34.31 6.47 -18.31
N SER A 328 -32.98 6.32 -18.26
CA SER A 328 -32.05 6.94 -19.21
C SER A 328 -31.97 6.20 -20.56
N ALA A 329 -32.40 4.94 -20.64
CA ALA A 329 -32.41 4.19 -21.89
C ALA A 329 -33.70 4.37 -22.74
N VAL A 330 -34.68 5.12 -22.21
CA VAL A 330 -35.99 5.39 -22.87
C VAL A 330 -36.08 6.82 -23.43
N ASN A 331 -35.11 7.66 -23.17
CA ASN A 331 -34.96 8.99 -23.76
C ASN A 331 -33.81 9.01 -24.78
#